data_da4be45dc3da75b3433d87d0faf8591b
#
_entry.id   da4be45dc3da75b3433d87d0faf8591b
#
_cell.length_a   1.000
_cell.length_b   1.000
_cell.length_c   1.000
_cell.angle_alpha   90.00
_cell.angle_beta   90.00
_cell.angle_gamma   90.00
#
_symmetry.space_group_name_H-M   'P 1'
#
loop_
_entity.id
_entity.type
_entity.pdbx_description
1 polymer ?
#
loop_
_entity_poly.entity_id
_entity_poly.type
_entity_poly.pdbx_seq_one_letter_code
_entity_poly.pdbx_strand_id
1 'polypeptide(L)'
;MTDPHAPASVRSTGSLSRRMIGIAALWISLLLLGGGLALDRVLSDAITRNFDDGMNYVLTAMIASAEIGPDGEVLFNRQPADQRFLEPNSGLYYQVSAKGHEDWRSRSLWDRAIKVPFDHHDRRLHVYDSKQFPGEDLR
;
A
#
# COMPACT_ATOMS: atom_id res chain seq x y z
N MET A 1 3.76 76.64 -41.93
CA MET A 1 4.62 76.22 -40.83
C MET A 1 3.94 75.03 -40.24
N THR A 2 4.24 73.85 -40.77
CA THR A 2 3.58 72.49 -40.49
C THR A 2 4.52 71.73 -39.60
N ASP A 3 4.02 71.42 -38.47
CA ASP A 3 4.74 70.67 -37.43
C ASP A 3 4.60 69.14 -37.72
N PRO A 4 5.70 68.37 -37.94
CA PRO A 4 5.64 66.97 -38.25
C PRO A 4 6.14 66.09 -37.07
N HIS A 5 5.44 66.11 -35.96
CA HIS A 5 5.70 65.15 -34.90
C HIS A 5 4.41 64.55 -34.34
N ALA A 6 3.81 63.59 -35.11
CA ALA A 6 2.85 62.69 -34.56
C ALA A 6 3.62 61.55 -33.91
N PRO A 7 3.41 61.17 -32.63
CA PRO A 7 4.06 60.04 -32.03
C PRO A 7 3.48 58.74 -32.60
N ALA A 8 4.35 57.88 -33.16
CA ALA A 8 4.00 56.55 -33.61
C ALA A 8 3.42 55.77 -32.46
N SER A 9 2.18 55.30 -32.61
CA SER A 9 1.53 54.39 -31.64
C SER A 9 2.32 53.08 -31.55
N VAL A 10 3.01 52.88 -30.47
CA VAL A 10 3.65 51.59 -30.12
C VAL A 10 2.53 50.59 -29.95
N ARG A 11 2.28 49.78 -30.96
CA ARG A 11 1.36 48.63 -30.87
C ARG A 11 1.90 47.67 -29.81
N SER A 12 1.19 47.50 -28.71
CA SER A 12 1.56 46.61 -27.63
C SER A 12 1.59 45.17 -28.13
N THR A 13 2.77 44.63 -28.32
CA THR A 13 3.02 43.18 -28.62
C THR A 13 2.73 42.27 -27.45
N GLY A 14 2.16 42.79 -26.35
CA GLY A 14 1.90 42.08 -25.11
C GLY A 14 0.84 40.97 -25.16
N SER A 15 -0.06 40.96 -26.15
CA SER A 15 -1.14 39.96 -26.17
C SER A 15 -0.70 38.60 -26.70
N LEU A 16 0.19 38.56 -27.70
CA LEU A 16 0.66 37.31 -28.29
C LEU A 16 1.59 36.54 -27.34
N SER A 17 2.54 37.25 -26.74
CA SER A 17 3.47 36.69 -25.76
C SER A 17 2.73 36.12 -24.53
N ARG A 18 1.75 36.88 -24.02
CA ARG A 18 0.92 36.39 -22.89
C ARG A 18 0.12 35.13 -23.23
N ARG A 19 -0.38 35.01 -24.45
CA ARG A 19 -1.11 33.86 -24.93
C ARG A 19 -0.20 32.64 -25.07
N MET A 20 1.00 32.80 -25.60
CA MET A 20 2.00 31.73 -25.73
C MET A 20 2.46 31.25 -24.35
N ILE A 21 2.74 32.12 -23.41
CA ILE A 21 3.11 31.78 -22.04
C ILE A 21 1.95 31.03 -21.35
N GLY A 22 0.71 31.47 -21.55
CA GLY A 22 -0.47 30.79 -20.97
C GLY A 22 -0.65 29.37 -21.50
N ILE A 23 -0.46 29.18 -22.81
CA ILE A 23 -0.52 27.82 -23.41
C ILE A 23 0.60 26.94 -22.89
N ALA A 24 1.82 27.44 -22.83
CA ALA A 24 2.96 26.69 -22.29
C ALA A 24 2.75 26.31 -20.82
N ALA A 25 2.29 27.27 -20.00
CA ALA A 25 1.98 27.01 -18.60
C ALA A 25 0.88 25.95 -18.42
N LEU A 26 -0.16 25.99 -19.25
CA LEU A 26 -1.23 24.99 -19.26
C LEU A 26 -0.69 23.59 -19.57
N TRP A 27 0.13 23.45 -20.62
CA TRP A 27 0.73 22.18 -21.00
C TRP A 27 1.65 21.62 -19.91
N ILE A 28 2.49 22.47 -19.34
CA ILE A 28 3.38 22.07 -18.23
C ILE A 28 2.55 21.61 -17.03
N SER A 29 1.49 22.33 -16.68
CA SER A 29 0.60 21.95 -15.57
C SER A 29 -0.09 20.60 -15.82
N LEU A 30 -0.58 20.37 -17.04
CA LEU A 30 -1.20 19.10 -17.42
C LEU A 30 -0.20 17.94 -17.35
N LEU A 31 1.03 18.13 -17.81
CA LEU A 31 2.08 17.12 -17.74
C LEU A 31 2.48 16.81 -16.30
N LEU A 32 2.62 17.84 -15.46
CA LEU A 32 2.95 17.64 -14.04
C LEU A 32 1.83 16.93 -13.28
N LEU A 33 0.58 17.32 -13.50
CA LEU A 33 -0.57 16.66 -12.88
C LEU A 33 -0.71 15.20 -13.36
N GLY A 34 -0.67 15.00 -14.67
CA GLY A 34 -0.77 13.64 -15.26
C GLY A 34 0.39 12.74 -14.84
N GLY A 35 1.61 13.26 -14.87
CA GLY A 35 2.81 12.53 -14.43
C GLY A 35 2.80 12.23 -12.94
N GLY A 36 2.38 13.20 -12.12
CA GLY A 36 2.26 13.01 -10.67
C GLY A 36 1.24 11.93 -10.30
N LEU A 37 0.05 11.96 -10.91
CA LEU A 37 -0.98 10.95 -10.69
C LEU A 37 -0.56 9.55 -11.18
N ALA A 38 0.14 9.49 -12.32
CA ALA A 38 0.65 8.22 -12.84
C ALA A 38 1.71 7.63 -11.91
N LEU A 39 2.64 8.47 -11.44
CA LEU A 39 3.68 8.05 -10.50
C LEU A 39 3.11 7.57 -9.17
N ASP A 40 2.13 8.30 -8.61
CA ASP A 40 1.44 7.92 -7.38
C ASP A 40 0.81 6.53 -7.50
N ARG A 41 0.10 6.26 -8.60
CA ARG A 41 -0.49 4.94 -8.84
C ARG A 41 0.55 3.83 -8.95
N VAL A 42 1.59 4.05 -9.76
CA VAL A 42 2.64 3.04 -9.96
C VAL A 42 3.37 2.75 -8.65
N LEU A 43 3.65 3.78 -7.86
CA LEU A 43 4.34 3.61 -6.58
C LEU A 43 3.46 2.88 -5.56
N SER A 44 2.19 3.25 -5.45
CA SER A 44 1.23 2.59 -4.57
C SER A 44 1.05 1.12 -4.93
N ASP A 45 0.90 0.81 -6.22
CA ASP A 45 0.80 -0.57 -6.70
C ASP A 45 2.08 -1.37 -6.41
N ALA A 46 3.25 -0.76 -6.58
CA ALA A 46 4.53 -1.43 -6.32
C ALA A 46 4.72 -1.73 -4.83
N ILE A 47 4.38 -0.79 -3.95
CA ILE A 47 4.46 -0.97 -2.49
C ILE A 47 3.51 -2.09 -2.07
N THR A 48 2.27 -2.08 -2.54
CA THR A 48 1.28 -3.11 -2.20
C THR A 48 1.73 -4.49 -2.65
N ARG A 49 2.22 -4.64 -3.88
CA ARG A 49 2.73 -5.93 -4.39
C ARG A 49 3.93 -6.44 -3.58
N ASN A 50 4.89 -5.58 -3.29
CA ASN A 50 6.05 -5.95 -2.47
C ASN A 50 5.65 -6.42 -1.08
N PHE A 51 4.63 -5.78 -0.49
CA PHE A 51 4.09 -6.19 0.80
C PHE A 51 3.41 -7.57 0.70
N ASP A 52 2.54 -7.77 -0.28
CA ASP A 52 1.83 -9.04 -0.51
C ASP A 52 2.82 -10.19 -0.80
N ASP A 53 3.86 -9.94 -1.59
CA ASP A 53 4.93 -10.93 -1.88
C ASP A 53 5.71 -11.28 -0.61
N GLY A 54 6.03 -10.29 0.22
CA GLY A 54 6.69 -10.48 1.51
C GLY A 54 5.85 -11.33 2.47
N MET A 55 4.56 -11.04 2.58
CA MET A 55 3.63 -11.81 3.41
C MET A 55 3.47 -13.25 2.90
N ASN A 56 3.40 -13.44 1.59
CA ASN A 56 3.31 -14.76 0.97
C ASN A 56 4.56 -15.61 1.25
N TYR A 57 5.75 -14.99 1.22
CA TYR A 57 6.99 -15.65 1.60
C TYR A 57 6.97 -16.11 3.07
N VAL A 58 6.54 -15.24 3.99
CA VAL A 58 6.44 -15.57 5.42
C VAL A 58 5.43 -16.71 5.62
N LEU A 59 4.26 -16.63 5.01
CA LEU A 59 3.23 -17.68 5.09
C LEU A 59 3.77 -19.02 4.59
N THR A 60 4.44 -19.05 3.44
CA THR A 60 5.04 -20.25 2.88
C THR A 60 6.10 -20.84 3.81
N ALA A 61 6.95 -19.98 4.39
CA ALA A 61 7.97 -20.42 5.35
C ALA A 61 7.36 -21.00 6.63
N MET A 62 6.27 -20.41 7.13
CA MET A 62 5.53 -20.92 8.28
C MET A 62 4.91 -22.28 7.99
N ILE A 63 4.23 -22.44 6.85
CA ILE A 63 3.64 -23.72 6.42
C ILE A 63 4.74 -24.79 6.31
N ALA A 64 5.88 -24.46 5.73
CA ALA A 64 7.01 -25.38 5.59
C ALA A 64 7.66 -25.79 6.92
N SER A 65 7.53 -24.96 7.97
CA SER A 65 8.05 -25.22 9.31
C SER A 65 7.01 -25.81 10.28
N ALA A 66 5.77 -25.92 9.84
CA ALA A 66 4.70 -26.49 10.65
C ALA A 66 4.79 -28.02 10.67
N GLU A 67 4.78 -28.59 11.87
CA GLU A 67 4.70 -30.02 12.11
C GLU A 67 3.39 -30.33 12.85
N ILE A 68 2.77 -31.44 12.52
CA ILE A 68 1.57 -31.89 13.22
C ILE A 68 2.01 -32.89 14.28
N GLY A 69 1.81 -32.52 15.54
CA GLY A 69 2.08 -33.39 16.69
C GLY A 69 1.14 -34.62 16.72
N PRO A 70 1.44 -35.61 17.59
CA PRO A 70 0.63 -36.85 17.74
C PRO A 70 -0.83 -36.57 18.13
N ASP A 71 -1.07 -35.44 18.82
CA ASP A 71 -2.38 -35.05 19.32
C ASP A 71 -3.14 -34.13 18.32
N GLY A 72 -2.59 -33.93 17.10
CA GLY A 72 -3.15 -33.06 16.08
C GLY A 72 -2.85 -31.58 16.30
N GLU A 73 -2.04 -31.24 17.29
CA GLU A 73 -1.59 -29.86 17.55
C GLU A 73 -0.57 -29.44 16.53
N VAL A 74 -0.67 -28.18 16.06
CA VAL A 74 0.28 -27.59 15.12
C VAL A 74 1.47 -27.02 15.90
N LEU A 75 2.63 -27.60 15.70
CA LEU A 75 3.88 -27.17 16.30
C LEU A 75 4.73 -26.47 15.23
N PHE A 76 5.33 -25.34 15.58
CA PHE A 76 6.27 -24.65 14.70
C PHE A 76 7.70 -24.89 15.18
N ASN A 77 8.48 -25.58 14.37
CA ASN A 77 9.90 -25.83 14.64
C ASN A 77 10.75 -24.56 14.56
N ARG A 78 10.28 -23.56 13.84
CA ARG A 78 10.89 -22.23 13.76
C ARG A 78 9.85 -21.13 13.85
N GLN A 79 10.10 -20.16 14.71
CA GLN A 79 9.35 -18.92 14.69
C GLN A 79 9.71 -18.08 13.44
N PRO A 80 8.77 -17.29 12.90
CA PRO A 80 9.07 -16.35 11.83
C PRO A 80 10.28 -15.49 12.18
N ALA A 81 11.18 -15.30 11.22
CA ALA A 81 12.44 -14.58 11.43
C ALA A 81 12.27 -13.06 11.69
N ASP A 82 11.10 -12.51 11.37
CA ASP A 82 10.82 -11.08 11.56
C ASP A 82 10.49 -10.77 13.02
N GLN A 83 11.34 -9.96 13.65
CA GLN A 83 11.20 -9.58 15.05
C GLN A 83 9.90 -8.82 15.36
N ARG A 84 9.29 -8.18 14.35
CA ARG A 84 8.01 -7.48 14.51
C ARG A 84 6.90 -8.40 14.99
N PHE A 85 6.95 -9.70 14.73
CA PHE A 85 6.00 -10.66 15.28
C PHE A 85 6.12 -10.85 16.81
N LEU A 86 7.23 -10.42 17.40
CA LEU A 86 7.49 -10.50 18.84
C LEU A 86 7.15 -9.21 19.59
N GLU A 87 7.02 -8.10 18.86
CA GLU A 87 6.75 -6.78 19.45
C GLU A 87 5.24 -6.53 19.51
N PRO A 88 4.67 -6.28 20.69
CA PRO A 88 3.25 -5.97 20.83
C PRO A 88 2.81 -4.78 19.97
N ASN A 89 1.71 -4.93 19.25
CA ASN A 89 1.13 -3.89 18.39
C ASN A 89 2.07 -3.37 17.28
N SER A 90 2.93 -4.20 16.76
CA SER A 90 3.90 -3.84 15.71
C SER A 90 3.30 -3.58 14.33
N GLY A 91 2.02 -3.89 14.13
CA GLY A 91 1.35 -3.83 12.83
C GLY A 91 1.54 -5.07 11.95
N LEU A 92 2.36 -6.03 12.38
CA LEU A 92 2.56 -7.30 11.70
C LEU A 92 2.11 -8.45 12.59
N TYR A 93 1.09 -9.18 12.14
CA TYR A 93 0.40 -10.18 12.95
C TYR A 93 0.26 -11.50 12.19
N TYR A 94 0.26 -12.61 12.92
CA TYR A 94 -0.21 -13.89 12.39
C TYR A 94 -1.05 -14.64 13.42
N GLN A 95 -1.96 -15.45 12.92
CA GLN A 95 -2.75 -16.37 13.70
C GLN A 95 -2.91 -17.67 12.90
N VAL A 96 -2.72 -18.80 13.58
CA VAL A 96 -2.99 -20.12 13.02
C VAL A 96 -4.11 -20.74 13.84
N SER A 97 -5.20 -21.06 13.17
CA SER A 97 -6.39 -21.64 13.79
C SER A 97 -6.65 -23.02 13.21
N ALA A 98 -6.85 -24.01 14.09
CA ALA A 98 -7.24 -25.37 13.71
C ALA A 98 -8.55 -25.73 14.41
N LYS A 99 -9.44 -26.44 13.70
CA LYS A 99 -10.74 -26.81 14.24
C LYS A 99 -10.59 -27.73 15.48
N GLY A 100 -11.08 -27.26 16.63
CA GLY A 100 -11.04 -28.02 17.89
C GLY A 100 -9.76 -27.83 18.70
N HIS A 101 -8.86 -26.97 18.27
CA HIS A 101 -7.64 -26.61 18.98
C HIS A 101 -7.60 -25.12 19.30
N GLU A 102 -6.77 -24.74 20.27
CA GLU A 102 -6.54 -23.34 20.62
C GLU A 102 -5.75 -22.65 19.51
N ASP A 103 -6.09 -21.38 19.24
CA ASP A 103 -5.42 -20.60 18.22
C ASP A 103 -3.98 -20.28 18.62
N TRP A 104 -3.03 -20.55 17.72
CA TRP A 104 -1.67 -20.08 17.90
C TRP A 104 -1.53 -18.67 17.32
N ARG A 105 -1.12 -17.73 18.16
CA ARG A 105 -1.03 -16.29 17.83
C ARG A 105 0.37 -15.74 17.99
N SER A 106 0.74 -14.78 17.13
CA SER A 106 1.97 -14.01 17.31
C SER A 106 1.90 -13.18 18.61
N ARG A 107 3.04 -12.94 19.23
CA ARG A 107 3.11 -12.05 20.41
C ARG A 107 2.71 -10.63 20.09
N SER A 108 2.83 -10.21 18.83
CA SER A 108 2.40 -8.89 18.36
C SER A 108 0.89 -8.66 18.50
N LEU A 109 0.08 -9.73 18.44
CA LEU A 109 -1.36 -9.65 18.69
C LEU A 109 -1.71 -9.38 20.15
N TRP A 110 -0.80 -9.72 21.08
CA TRP A 110 -1.02 -9.60 22.52
C TRP A 110 -2.30 -10.35 22.97
N ASP A 111 -3.33 -9.64 23.36
CA ASP A 111 -4.64 -10.16 23.77
C ASP A 111 -5.69 -10.13 22.64
N ARG A 112 -5.32 -9.66 21.44
CA ARG A 112 -6.21 -9.54 20.29
C ARG A 112 -6.31 -10.88 19.54
N ALA A 113 -7.38 -11.04 18.78
CA ALA A 113 -7.58 -12.16 17.87
C ALA A 113 -8.04 -11.65 16.50
N ILE A 114 -7.51 -12.25 15.45
CA ILE A 114 -7.94 -11.96 14.08
C ILE A 114 -9.18 -12.80 13.80
N LYS A 115 -10.27 -12.12 13.42
CA LYS A 115 -11.51 -12.80 13.00
C LYS A 115 -11.47 -12.97 11.50
N VAL A 116 -11.30 -14.20 11.06
CA VAL A 116 -11.32 -14.58 9.64
C VAL A 116 -12.58 -15.39 9.38
N PRO A 117 -13.34 -15.12 8.32
CA PRO A 117 -14.45 -15.99 7.93
C PRO A 117 -13.89 -17.34 7.42
N PHE A 118 -14.36 -18.45 8.01
CA PHE A 118 -13.96 -19.81 7.63
C PHE A 118 -14.87 -20.42 6.55
N ASP A 119 -15.38 -19.59 5.65
CA ASP A 119 -16.31 -19.99 4.60
C ASP A 119 -15.63 -20.46 3.30
N HIS A 120 -14.31 -20.40 3.25
CA HIS A 120 -13.54 -20.85 2.09
C HIS A 120 -13.18 -22.33 2.20
N HIS A 121 -13.63 -23.09 1.22
CA HIS A 121 -13.33 -24.53 1.09
C HIS A 121 -12.16 -24.81 0.14
N ASP A 122 -11.53 -23.77 -0.41
CA ASP A 122 -10.38 -23.91 -1.28
C ASP A 122 -9.05 -23.70 -0.52
N ARG A 123 -7.96 -24.12 -1.14
CA ARG A 123 -6.60 -23.99 -0.59
C ARG A 123 -5.85 -22.80 -1.20
N ARG A 124 -6.58 -21.80 -1.63
CA ARG A 124 -5.99 -20.60 -2.25
C ARG A 124 -5.73 -19.53 -1.22
N LEU A 125 -4.71 -18.72 -1.48
CA LEU A 125 -4.48 -17.50 -0.73
C LEU A 125 -5.61 -16.49 -1.01
N HIS A 126 -6.23 -16.00 0.05
CA HIS A 126 -7.22 -14.94 0.00
C HIS A 126 -6.66 -13.71 0.69
N VAL A 127 -6.79 -12.55 0.06
CA VAL A 127 -6.35 -11.27 0.60
C VAL A 127 -7.58 -10.43 0.93
N TYR A 128 -7.64 -9.92 2.15
CA TYR A 128 -8.74 -9.10 2.64
C TYR A 128 -8.21 -7.84 3.31
N ASP A 129 -8.85 -6.73 3.03
CA ASP A 129 -8.66 -5.51 3.79
C ASP A 129 -9.60 -5.55 5.00
N SER A 130 -9.07 -5.29 6.20
CA SER A 130 -9.83 -5.37 7.44
C SER A 130 -9.55 -4.19 8.35
N LYS A 131 -10.59 -3.69 9.02
CA LYS A 131 -10.52 -2.62 10.03
C LYS A 131 -10.90 -3.13 11.41
N GLN A 132 -10.49 -4.36 11.74
CA GLN A 132 -10.84 -4.98 13.02
C GLN A 132 -10.19 -4.29 14.22
N PHE A 133 -9.04 -3.66 14.01
CA PHE A 133 -8.31 -2.97 15.06
C PHE A 133 -8.46 -1.45 14.92
N PRO A 134 -8.84 -0.74 15.99
CA PRO A 134 -9.02 0.71 15.94
C PRO A 134 -7.72 1.42 15.56
N GLY A 135 -7.78 2.24 14.50
CA GLY A 135 -6.63 3.00 14.01
C GLY A 135 -5.63 2.25 13.14
N GLU A 136 -5.91 0.98 12.83
CA GLU A 136 -5.07 0.15 11.96
C GLU A 136 -5.88 -0.38 10.77
N ASP A 137 -5.38 -0.17 9.57
CA ASP A 137 -5.89 -0.82 8.36
C ASP A 137 -5.05 -2.08 8.12
N LEU A 138 -5.69 -3.26 8.23
CA LEU A 138 -5.04 -4.57 8.05
C LEU A 138 -5.29 -5.09 6.63
N ARG A 139 -4.31 -5.83 6.09
CA ARG A 139 -4.40 -6.52 4.81
C ARG A 139 -3.87 -7.94 4.92
#